data_972cb4e567c2fcba93244b2de01a41e6
#
_entry.id   972cb4e567c2fcba93244b2de01a41e6
#
_cell.length_a   1.000
_cell.length_b   1.000
_cell.length_c   1.000
_cell.angle_alpha   90.00
_cell.angle_beta   90.00
_cell.angle_gamma   90.00
#
_symmetry.space_group_name_H-M   'P 1'
#
loop_
_entity.id
_entity.type
_entity.pdbx_description
1 polymer ?
#
loop_
_entity_poly.entity_id
_entity_poly.type
_entity_poly.pdbx_seq_one_letter_code
_entity_poly.pdbx_strand_id
1 'polypeptide(L)'
;LRVEKVGDTKKFLSNLRFRASQITVWQTATGSAIALLFVYLAAISVELHRGLNTSAYDFGLYDQGIWLLSRFESPFVTLMGRNLFGDHTSFILILLVPFYWLVGSSSFLFIVQSIAIAAGAIPVFLYTRRRLESEIAASVFALVYLIHPATVWIGIENFHPDSFLGLFIGVALYAALEKRWRLLFVALVLSLSVKEDVALVIIPLGIWLAFRKSRKVGLTTAGVSLWYMIVAIFGIQKGINGVPFRNSWRIPFGGVGGLLKTSLSEPTKLVAHLLSESRPFYLLQMMLPFAFIFFAFPEVAAISIFVIGLNILSTFWYQFHVEYHYSFIVVPVLVFGTVYAIGRLPQKFRRWLVGACLVSSLFSAFMWSPLPGARTELKYNGSKHPMVIAAQEALSKVPESAIVSAYHPLTAQLARRERIYAFPVPFKRALYGLDAFAAGDVLPFVDEIEFVVLPTNMDDQMQEVWSSVASDFEIAYANSWWVVFQRKAK
;
A
#
# COMPACT_ATOMS: atom_id res chain seq x y z
N LEU A 1 2.49 29.53 -43.44
CA LEU A 1 2.77 28.66 -42.26
C LEU A 1 2.28 29.23 -40.90
N ARG A 2 2.02 30.55 -40.78
CA ARG A 2 1.56 31.16 -39.50
C ARG A 2 0.02 31.19 -39.36
N VAL A 3 -0.73 31.17 -40.47
CA VAL A 3 -2.20 31.27 -40.49
C VAL A 3 -2.88 29.90 -40.20
N GLU A 4 -2.30 28.80 -40.69
CA GLU A 4 -2.83 27.46 -40.45
C GLU A 4 -2.75 27.05 -38.98
N LYS A 5 -1.64 27.36 -38.25
CA LYS A 5 -1.51 27.07 -36.83
C LYS A 5 -2.54 27.77 -35.92
N VAL A 6 -2.98 28.98 -36.33
CA VAL A 6 -4.00 29.73 -35.54
C VAL A 6 -5.40 29.14 -35.72
N GLY A 7 -5.71 28.59 -36.90
CA GLY A 7 -6.95 27.91 -37.20
C GLY A 7 -7.11 26.60 -36.37
N ASP A 8 -6.05 25.82 -36.29
CA ASP A 8 -6.04 24.56 -35.54
C ASP A 8 -6.16 24.79 -34.02
N THR A 9 -5.49 25.83 -33.51
CA THR A 9 -5.60 26.17 -32.06
C THR A 9 -7.01 26.63 -31.69
N LYS A 10 -7.66 27.44 -32.55
CA LYS A 10 -9.05 27.88 -32.33
C LYS A 10 -10.03 26.72 -32.40
N LYS A 11 -9.86 25.79 -33.34
CA LYS A 11 -10.67 24.59 -33.49
C LYS A 11 -10.44 23.63 -32.31
N PHE A 12 -9.23 23.48 -31.83
CA PHE A 12 -8.88 22.72 -30.62
C PHE A 12 -9.54 23.33 -29.37
N LEU A 13 -9.44 24.63 -29.17
CA LEU A 13 -10.07 25.34 -28.04
C LEU A 13 -11.59 25.32 -28.10
N SER A 14 -12.20 25.43 -29.31
CA SER A 14 -13.64 25.32 -29.47
C SER A 14 -14.14 23.90 -29.16
N ASN A 15 -13.41 22.85 -29.57
CA ASN A 15 -13.69 21.46 -29.23
C ASN A 15 -13.54 21.18 -27.73
N LEU A 16 -12.55 21.77 -27.05
CA LEU A 16 -12.41 21.69 -25.61
C LEU A 16 -13.56 22.37 -24.87
N ARG A 17 -13.96 23.57 -25.29
CA ARG A 17 -15.12 24.29 -24.73
C ARG A 17 -16.43 23.53 -24.93
N PHE A 18 -16.66 22.96 -26.12
CA PHE A 18 -17.81 22.12 -26.42
C PHE A 18 -17.84 20.86 -25.56
N ARG A 19 -16.70 20.17 -25.38
CA ARG A 19 -16.57 19.02 -24.47
C ARG A 19 -16.78 19.43 -23.01
N ALA A 20 -16.25 20.55 -22.57
CA ALA A 20 -16.44 21.06 -21.23
C ALA A 20 -17.90 21.41 -20.91
N SER A 21 -18.66 21.95 -21.91
CA SER A 21 -20.08 22.25 -21.75
C SER A 21 -20.99 21.00 -21.64
N GLN A 22 -20.45 19.80 -21.93
CA GLN A 22 -21.14 18.51 -21.79
C GLN A 22 -20.86 17.80 -20.46
N ILE A 23 -19.99 18.36 -19.60
CA ILE A 23 -19.70 17.79 -18.28
C ILE A 23 -20.91 18.02 -17.38
N THR A 24 -21.44 16.93 -16.82
CA THR A 24 -22.57 17.01 -15.92
C THR A 24 -22.15 17.46 -14.52
N VAL A 25 -23.10 17.93 -13.73
CA VAL A 25 -22.89 18.28 -12.32
C VAL A 25 -22.36 17.08 -11.52
N TRP A 26 -22.77 15.86 -11.84
CA TRP A 26 -22.32 14.65 -11.15
C TRP A 26 -20.90 14.24 -11.51
N GLN A 27 -20.50 14.45 -12.76
CA GLN A 27 -19.11 14.26 -13.17
C GLN A 27 -18.18 15.29 -12.49
N THR A 28 -18.63 16.54 -12.41
CA THR A 28 -17.91 17.58 -11.67
C THR A 28 -17.80 17.24 -10.18
N ALA A 29 -18.90 16.83 -9.54
CA ALA A 29 -18.90 16.43 -8.14
C ALA A 29 -17.95 15.25 -7.86
N THR A 30 -17.94 14.24 -8.76
CA THR A 30 -17.01 13.11 -8.65
C THR A 30 -15.56 13.55 -8.83
N GLY A 31 -15.29 14.37 -9.83
CA GLY A 31 -13.95 14.93 -10.07
C GLY A 31 -13.46 15.76 -8.86
N SER A 32 -14.33 16.57 -8.27
CA SER A 32 -14.03 17.33 -7.06
C SER A 32 -13.74 16.42 -5.85
N ALA A 33 -14.52 15.34 -5.65
CA ALA A 33 -14.28 14.40 -4.58
C ALA A 33 -12.93 13.66 -4.75
N ILE A 34 -12.58 13.27 -5.98
CA ILE A 34 -11.27 12.68 -6.31
C ILE A 34 -10.15 13.68 -5.99
N ALA A 35 -10.28 14.94 -6.43
CA ALA A 35 -9.28 15.98 -6.20
C ALA A 35 -9.14 16.29 -4.69
N LEU A 36 -10.23 16.38 -3.96
CA LEU A 36 -10.22 16.64 -2.51
C LEU A 36 -9.51 15.51 -1.75
N LEU A 37 -9.83 14.25 -2.05
CA LEU A 37 -9.15 13.13 -1.40
C LEU A 37 -7.66 13.10 -1.76
N PHE A 38 -7.32 13.31 -3.04
CA PHE A 38 -5.92 13.40 -3.48
C PHE A 38 -5.16 14.46 -2.68
N VAL A 39 -5.69 15.69 -2.62
CA VAL A 39 -5.04 16.80 -1.90
C VAL A 39 -4.91 16.48 -0.41
N TYR A 40 -5.96 15.93 0.20
CA TYR A 40 -5.93 15.54 1.60
C TYR A 40 -4.85 14.48 1.88
N LEU A 41 -4.85 13.37 1.13
CA LEU A 41 -3.89 12.29 1.33
C LEU A 41 -2.45 12.75 1.06
N ALA A 42 -2.22 13.49 -0.02
CA ALA A 42 -0.89 14.01 -0.33
C ALA A 42 -0.37 14.97 0.75
N ALA A 43 -1.22 15.89 1.22
CA ALA A 43 -0.83 16.85 2.25
C ALA A 43 -0.52 16.17 3.58
N ILE A 44 -1.41 15.27 4.06
CA ILE A 44 -1.23 14.61 5.35
C ILE A 44 -0.05 13.64 5.34
N SER A 45 0.15 12.86 4.26
CA SER A 45 1.27 11.91 4.17
C SER A 45 2.63 12.61 4.11
N VAL A 46 2.71 13.73 3.40
CA VAL A 46 3.92 14.57 3.39
C VAL A 46 4.18 15.17 4.77
N GLU A 47 3.13 15.62 5.46
CA GLU A 47 3.26 16.18 6.82
C GLU A 47 3.69 15.10 7.82
N LEU A 48 3.11 13.89 7.75
CA LEU A 48 3.52 12.74 8.55
C LEU A 48 5.00 12.40 8.33
N HIS A 49 5.43 12.35 7.08
CA HIS A 49 6.83 12.09 6.75
C HIS A 49 7.75 13.16 7.34
N ARG A 50 7.45 14.44 7.09
CA ARG A 50 8.22 15.55 7.63
C ARG A 50 8.23 15.59 9.15
N GLY A 51 7.17 15.09 9.78
CA GLY A 51 7.00 14.99 11.24
C GLY A 51 7.62 13.72 11.86
N LEU A 52 8.43 12.95 11.14
CA LEU A 52 9.10 11.72 11.60
C LEU A 52 8.11 10.57 11.92
N ASN A 53 6.93 10.55 11.29
CA ASN A 53 5.93 9.50 11.54
C ASN A 53 5.94 8.40 10.45
N THR A 54 6.99 8.29 9.66
CA THR A 54 7.15 7.23 8.66
C THR A 54 8.11 6.14 9.13
N SER A 55 7.83 4.91 8.74
CA SER A 55 8.58 3.73 9.14
C SER A 55 9.80 3.49 8.26
N ALA A 56 10.88 3.02 8.86
CA ALA A 56 12.04 2.50 8.16
C ALA A 56 11.69 1.29 7.29
N TYR A 57 10.83 0.39 7.80
CA TYR A 57 10.52 -0.92 7.20
C TYR A 57 9.38 -0.88 6.17
N ASP A 58 8.71 0.26 6.02
CA ASP A 58 7.70 0.48 4.99
C ASP A 58 8.20 1.57 4.02
N PHE A 59 8.12 2.85 4.40
CA PHE A 59 8.57 3.93 3.53
C PHE A 59 10.08 3.88 3.23
N GLY A 60 10.91 3.75 4.27
CA GLY A 60 12.38 3.84 4.13
C GLY A 60 12.97 2.79 3.20
N LEU A 61 12.47 1.55 3.27
CA LEU A 61 12.94 0.47 2.42
C LEU A 61 12.62 0.69 0.93
N TYR A 62 11.43 1.23 0.62
CA TYR A 62 11.09 1.53 -0.78
C TYR A 62 11.85 2.74 -1.29
N ASP A 63 12.00 3.80 -0.48
CA ASP A 63 12.78 4.99 -0.87
C ASP A 63 14.25 4.64 -1.12
N GLN A 64 14.89 3.84 -0.24
CA GLN A 64 16.25 3.35 -0.44
C GLN A 64 16.36 2.49 -1.70
N GLY A 65 15.46 1.52 -1.87
CA GLY A 65 15.53 0.59 -3.00
C GLY A 65 15.35 1.29 -4.36
N ILE A 66 14.41 2.24 -4.48
CA ILE A 66 14.21 3.01 -5.71
C ILE A 66 15.37 3.97 -5.94
N TRP A 67 15.92 4.57 -4.87
CA TRP A 67 17.08 5.45 -4.97
C TRP A 67 18.32 4.70 -5.49
N LEU A 68 18.60 3.48 -5.00
CA LEU A 68 19.67 2.62 -5.52
C LEU A 68 19.44 2.29 -7.00
N LEU A 69 18.24 1.88 -7.38
CA LEU A 69 17.90 1.64 -8.79
C LEU A 69 18.13 2.88 -9.66
N SER A 70 17.85 4.07 -9.15
CA SER A 70 18.07 5.32 -9.89
C SER A 70 19.56 5.63 -10.12
N ARG A 71 20.43 5.01 -9.35
CA ARG A 71 21.89 5.08 -9.48
C ARG A 71 22.48 3.92 -10.28
N PHE A 72 21.62 3.02 -10.82
CA PHE A 72 22.00 1.77 -11.49
C PHE A 72 22.75 0.80 -10.55
N GLU A 73 22.52 0.94 -9.24
CA GLU A 73 23.06 0.05 -8.23
C GLU A 73 22.11 -1.13 -7.96
N SER A 74 22.66 -2.20 -7.38
CA SER A 74 21.84 -3.31 -6.89
C SER A 74 20.89 -2.82 -5.81
N PRO A 75 19.58 -3.09 -5.89
CA PRO A 75 18.61 -2.64 -4.90
C PRO A 75 18.67 -3.49 -3.62
N PHE A 76 19.86 -3.64 -3.05
CA PHE A 76 20.06 -4.29 -1.75
C PHE A 76 19.75 -3.28 -0.65
N VAL A 77 18.56 -3.42 -0.07
CA VAL A 77 18.05 -2.51 0.97
C VAL A 77 18.66 -2.88 2.31
N THR A 78 19.57 -2.03 2.79
CA THR A 78 20.29 -2.26 4.04
C THR A 78 19.42 -2.09 5.29
N LEU A 79 18.27 -1.40 5.19
CA LEU A 79 17.28 -1.34 6.28
C LEU A 79 16.69 -2.70 6.63
N MET A 80 16.52 -3.58 5.65
CA MET A 80 15.97 -4.93 5.89
C MET A 80 16.98 -6.07 5.66
N GLY A 81 18.20 -5.76 5.17
CA GLY A 81 19.25 -6.74 4.91
C GLY A 81 18.94 -7.70 3.77
N ARG A 82 18.30 -7.21 2.69
CA ARG A 82 17.94 -8.02 1.52
C ARG A 82 17.67 -7.20 0.28
N ASN A 83 17.64 -7.87 -0.86
CA ASN A 83 17.27 -7.24 -2.11
C ASN A 83 15.76 -6.90 -2.14
N LEU A 84 15.41 -5.72 -2.65
CA LEU A 84 14.04 -5.22 -2.78
C LEU A 84 13.11 -6.21 -3.48
N PHE A 85 13.55 -6.79 -4.61
CA PHE A 85 12.75 -7.76 -5.39
C PHE A 85 12.76 -9.18 -4.83
N GLY A 86 13.65 -9.45 -3.87
CA GLY A 86 13.64 -10.68 -3.10
C GLY A 86 12.64 -10.64 -1.94
N ASP A 87 12.23 -9.46 -1.48
CA ASP A 87 11.17 -9.30 -0.47
C ASP A 87 9.79 -9.47 -1.13
N HIS A 88 9.50 -8.64 -2.14
CA HIS A 88 8.33 -8.73 -3.00
C HIS A 88 8.72 -8.44 -4.45
N THR A 89 8.08 -9.09 -5.43
CA THR A 89 8.30 -8.81 -6.85
C THR A 89 7.63 -7.52 -7.32
N SER A 90 7.89 -6.43 -6.61
CA SER A 90 7.28 -5.11 -6.84
C SER A 90 7.91 -4.36 -8.02
N PHE A 91 7.90 -4.98 -9.22
CA PHE A 91 8.50 -4.40 -10.44
C PHE A 91 7.88 -3.09 -10.87
N ILE A 92 6.67 -2.76 -10.41
CA ILE A 92 6.03 -1.45 -10.63
C ILE A 92 6.93 -0.29 -10.17
N LEU A 93 7.77 -0.52 -9.16
CA LEU A 93 8.69 0.49 -8.63
C LEU A 93 9.72 0.96 -9.64
N ILE A 94 10.06 0.14 -10.65
CA ILE A 94 10.97 0.50 -11.74
C ILE A 94 10.41 1.70 -12.52
N LEU A 95 9.09 1.80 -12.66
CA LEU A 95 8.44 2.93 -13.33
C LEU A 95 8.60 4.26 -12.57
N LEU A 96 8.97 4.21 -11.29
CA LEU A 96 9.20 5.40 -10.47
C LEU A 96 10.66 5.89 -10.55
N VAL A 97 11.59 5.05 -11.02
CA VAL A 97 13.03 5.37 -11.11
C VAL A 97 13.32 6.66 -11.89
N PRO A 98 12.74 6.91 -13.08
CA PRO A 98 13.03 8.16 -13.83
C PRO A 98 12.67 9.43 -13.06
N PHE A 99 11.69 9.36 -12.16
CA PHE A 99 11.28 10.52 -11.37
C PHE A 99 12.29 10.86 -10.26
N TYR A 100 13.09 9.89 -9.80
CA TYR A 100 14.17 10.15 -8.84
C TYR A 100 15.30 11.01 -9.44
N TRP A 101 15.42 11.04 -10.75
CA TRP A 101 16.37 11.95 -11.44
C TRP A 101 15.84 13.38 -11.55
N LEU A 102 14.51 13.56 -11.50
CA LEU A 102 13.85 14.84 -11.71
C LEU A 102 13.40 15.51 -10.39
N VAL A 103 13.08 14.71 -9.38
CA VAL A 103 12.48 15.16 -8.12
C VAL A 103 13.40 14.84 -6.96
N GLY A 104 14.01 15.86 -6.36
CA GLY A 104 14.96 15.70 -5.25
C GLY A 104 14.32 15.23 -3.92
N SER A 105 12.99 15.28 -3.78
CA SER A 105 12.30 14.99 -2.53
C SER A 105 11.66 13.59 -2.52
N SER A 106 11.84 12.85 -1.42
CA SER A 106 11.16 11.58 -1.12
C SER A 106 9.64 11.71 -1.02
N SER A 107 9.13 12.92 -0.72
CA SER A 107 7.70 13.23 -0.68
C SER A 107 6.95 12.94 -1.98
N PHE A 108 7.66 12.81 -3.10
CA PHE A 108 7.12 12.41 -4.40
C PHE A 108 6.35 11.08 -4.33
N LEU A 109 6.84 10.10 -3.57
CA LEU A 109 6.17 8.79 -3.44
C LEU A 109 4.76 8.94 -2.86
N PHE A 110 4.58 9.82 -1.88
CA PHE A 110 3.26 10.09 -1.27
C PHE A 110 2.30 10.77 -2.25
N ILE A 111 2.82 11.64 -3.11
CA ILE A 111 2.00 12.30 -4.14
C ILE A 111 1.51 11.26 -5.16
N VAL A 112 2.41 10.40 -5.64
CA VAL A 112 2.08 9.37 -6.64
C VAL A 112 1.08 8.36 -6.09
N GLN A 113 1.27 7.87 -4.86
CA GLN A 113 0.30 6.95 -4.25
C GLN A 113 -1.07 7.62 -4.06
N SER A 114 -1.10 8.89 -3.62
CA SER A 114 -2.36 9.62 -3.42
C SER A 114 -3.14 9.79 -4.73
N ILE A 115 -2.43 10.06 -5.85
CA ILE A 115 -3.02 10.08 -7.20
C ILE A 115 -3.62 8.71 -7.54
N ALA A 116 -2.85 7.64 -7.36
CA ALA A 116 -3.28 6.28 -7.70
C ALA A 116 -4.51 5.84 -6.89
N ILE A 117 -4.50 6.10 -5.58
CA ILE A 117 -5.62 5.79 -4.68
C ILE A 117 -6.89 6.55 -5.14
N ALA A 118 -6.80 7.86 -5.30
CA ALA A 118 -7.95 8.69 -5.68
C ALA A 118 -8.48 8.34 -7.09
N ALA A 119 -7.57 8.07 -8.03
CA ALA A 119 -7.92 7.68 -9.41
C ALA A 119 -8.67 6.33 -9.49
N GLY A 120 -8.56 5.47 -8.47
CA GLY A 120 -9.34 4.23 -8.38
C GLY A 120 -10.86 4.44 -8.40
N ALA A 121 -11.35 5.63 -8.05
CA ALA A 121 -12.76 6.00 -8.18
C ALA A 121 -13.23 6.10 -9.65
N ILE A 122 -12.34 6.36 -10.60
CA ILE A 122 -12.70 6.53 -12.02
C ILE A 122 -13.30 5.25 -12.62
N PRO A 123 -12.67 4.06 -12.56
CA PRO A 123 -13.27 2.84 -13.09
C PRO A 123 -14.57 2.47 -12.35
N VAL A 124 -14.69 2.78 -11.05
CA VAL A 124 -15.93 2.59 -10.28
C VAL A 124 -17.07 3.46 -10.86
N PHE A 125 -16.82 4.75 -11.05
CA PHE A 125 -17.78 5.67 -11.66
C PHE A 125 -18.21 5.20 -13.05
N LEU A 126 -17.25 4.86 -13.91
CA LEU A 126 -17.53 4.43 -15.29
C LEU A 126 -18.36 3.15 -15.36
N TYR A 127 -18.04 2.17 -14.52
CA TYR A 127 -18.82 0.93 -14.46
C TYR A 127 -20.21 1.16 -13.90
N THR A 128 -20.34 1.88 -12.79
CA THR A 128 -21.62 2.12 -12.13
C THR A 128 -22.57 2.89 -13.04
N ARG A 129 -22.07 3.95 -13.71
CA ARG A 129 -22.86 4.73 -14.66
C ARG A 129 -23.47 3.86 -15.76
N ARG A 130 -22.69 2.92 -16.31
CA ARG A 130 -23.16 1.99 -17.34
C ARG A 130 -24.11 0.94 -16.79
N ARG A 131 -23.78 0.38 -15.63
CA ARG A 131 -24.51 -0.76 -15.08
C ARG A 131 -25.86 -0.38 -14.51
N LEU A 132 -25.95 0.79 -13.87
CA LEU A 132 -27.16 1.28 -13.22
C LEU A 132 -27.87 2.38 -14.02
N GLU A 133 -27.29 2.82 -15.14
CA GLU A 133 -27.81 3.90 -16.02
C GLU A 133 -28.11 5.19 -15.24
N SER A 134 -27.26 5.51 -14.25
CA SER A 134 -27.44 6.64 -13.34
C SER A 134 -26.09 7.28 -12.97
N GLU A 135 -25.94 8.55 -13.27
CA GLU A 135 -24.76 9.32 -12.85
C GLU A 135 -24.77 9.62 -11.35
N ILE A 136 -25.94 9.76 -10.75
CA ILE A 136 -26.08 9.90 -9.28
C ILE A 136 -25.51 8.66 -8.60
N ALA A 137 -25.96 7.47 -9.00
CA ALA A 137 -25.45 6.22 -8.46
C ALA A 137 -23.94 6.08 -8.70
N ALA A 138 -23.43 6.51 -9.85
CA ALA A 138 -22.01 6.48 -10.18
C ALA A 138 -21.19 7.37 -9.24
N SER A 139 -21.65 8.60 -8.98
CA SER A 139 -21.01 9.51 -8.03
C SER A 139 -21.06 8.98 -6.61
N VAL A 140 -22.17 8.37 -6.19
CA VAL A 140 -22.29 7.74 -4.87
C VAL A 140 -21.29 6.61 -4.72
N PHE A 141 -21.16 5.68 -5.68
CA PHE A 141 -20.21 4.57 -5.57
C PHE A 141 -18.77 4.99 -5.72
N ALA A 142 -18.47 6.03 -6.50
CA ALA A 142 -17.15 6.67 -6.49
C ALA A 142 -16.83 7.22 -5.10
N LEU A 143 -17.77 7.90 -4.45
CA LEU A 143 -17.61 8.41 -3.08
C LEU A 143 -17.46 7.25 -2.08
N VAL A 144 -18.30 6.20 -2.15
CA VAL A 144 -18.19 4.99 -1.30
C VAL A 144 -16.79 4.38 -1.36
N TYR A 145 -16.20 4.30 -2.57
CA TYR A 145 -14.80 3.86 -2.72
C TYR A 145 -13.82 4.83 -2.05
N LEU A 146 -13.95 6.14 -2.30
CA LEU A 146 -13.01 7.16 -1.82
C LEU A 146 -12.96 7.25 -0.29
N ILE A 147 -14.12 7.15 0.38
CA ILE A 147 -14.20 7.30 1.85
C ILE A 147 -14.14 5.96 2.60
N HIS A 148 -14.02 4.82 1.89
CA HIS A 148 -13.89 3.51 2.53
C HIS A 148 -12.67 3.53 3.48
N PRO A 149 -12.80 3.01 4.73
CA PRO A 149 -11.70 3.05 5.70
C PRO A 149 -10.37 2.57 5.14
N ALA A 150 -10.31 1.40 4.50
CA ALA A 150 -9.07 0.89 3.92
C ALA A 150 -8.51 1.76 2.76
N THR A 151 -9.36 2.52 2.05
CA THR A 151 -8.91 3.46 1.00
C THR A 151 -8.22 4.68 1.60
N VAL A 152 -8.73 5.19 2.72
CA VAL A 152 -8.14 6.36 3.37
C VAL A 152 -6.87 5.96 4.12
N TRP A 153 -6.91 4.85 4.86
CA TRP A 153 -5.78 4.39 5.67
C TRP A 153 -4.54 4.06 4.85
N ILE A 154 -4.66 3.36 3.70
CA ILE A 154 -3.48 3.05 2.87
C ILE A 154 -2.75 4.31 2.38
N GLY A 155 -3.46 5.43 2.24
CA GLY A 155 -2.86 6.70 1.85
C GLY A 155 -2.09 7.38 2.99
N ILE A 156 -2.29 6.98 4.22
CA ILE A 156 -1.76 7.63 5.43
C ILE A 156 -0.73 6.76 6.14
N GLU A 157 -0.89 5.45 6.10
CA GLU A 157 -0.05 4.49 6.81
C GLU A 157 1.44 4.67 6.48
N ASN A 158 1.81 4.54 5.22
CA ASN A 158 3.15 4.77 4.67
C ASN A 158 3.05 4.75 3.13
N PHE A 159 4.19 4.72 2.43
CA PHE A 159 4.18 4.38 1.01
C PHE A 159 4.21 2.87 0.83
N HIS A 160 3.23 2.36 0.07
CA HIS A 160 3.19 0.96 -0.35
C HIS A 160 2.85 0.84 -1.84
N PRO A 161 3.52 -0.07 -2.58
CA PRO A 161 3.13 -0.37 -3.97
C PRO A 161 1.66 -0.80 -4.09
N ASP A 162 1.10 -1.42 -3.06
CA ASP A 162 -0.31 -1.83 -2.97
C ASP A 162 -1.29 -0.66 -3.22
N SER A 163 -0.87 0.58 -3.00
CA SER A 163 -1.66 1.80 -3.27
C SER A 163 -2.12 1.94 -4.73
N PHE A 164 -1.41 1.32 -5.67
CA PHE A 164 -1.79 1.30 -7.08
C PHE A 164 -2.95 0.33 -7.38
N LEU A 165 -3.21 -0.64 -6.49
CA LEU A 165 -4.17 -1.72 -6.74
C LEU A 165 -5.61 -1.24 -6.80
N GLY A 166 -5.98 -0.16 -6.10
CA GLY A 166 -7.30 0.44 -6.24
C GLY A 166 -7.63 0.81 -7.68
N LEU A 167 -6.68 1.45 -8.37
CA LEU A 167 -6.80 1.81 -9.77
C LEU A 167 -6.68 0.59 -10.70
N PHE A 168 -5.64 -0.22 -10.55
CA PHE A 168 -5.34 -1.27 -11.52
C PHE A 168 -6.37 -2.42 -11.45
N ILE A 169 -6.74 -2.89 -10.27
CA ILE A 169 -7.81 -3.89 -10.10
C ILE A 169 -9.17 -3.30 -10.50
N GLY A 170 -9.44 -2.03 -10.17
CA GLY A 170 -10.64 -1.33 -10.63
C GLY A 170 -10.75 -1.30 -12.16
N VAL A 171 -9.65 -0.95 -12.86
CA VAL A 171 -9.59 -0.98 -14.33
C VAL A 171 -9.71 -2.40 -14.88
N ALA A 172 -9.08 -3.40 -14.23
CA ALA A 172 -9.19 -4.79 -14.63
C ALA A 172 -10.63 -5.31 -14.55
N LEU A 173 -11.33 -5.03 -13.44
CA LEU A 173 -12.74 -5.38 -13.24
C LEU A 173 -13.64 -4.67 -14.26
N TYR A 174 -13.44 -3.37 -14.46
CA TYR A 174 -14.17 -2.62 -15.48
C TYR A 174 -13.98 -3.22 -16.86
N ALA A 175 -12.74 -3.49 -17.25
CA ALA A 175 -12.40 -4.06 -18.55
C ALA A 175 -12.96 -5.49 -18.72
N ALA A 176 -12.92 -6.31 -17.67
CA ALA A 176 -13.46 -7.66 -17.64
C ALA A 176 -14.98 -7.67 -17.84
N LEU A 177 -15.69 -6.82 -17.08
CA LEU A 177 -17.16 -6.72 -17.14
C LEU A 177 -17.65 -6.18 -18.47
N GLU A 178 -16.92 -5.24 -19.08
CA GLU A 178 -17.20 -4.59 -20.36
C GLU A 178 -16.59 -5.29 -21.58
N LYS A 179 -15.92 -6.45 -21.40
CA LYS A 179 -15.24 -7.22 -22.44
C LYS A 179 -14.17 -6.44 -23.22
N ARG A 180 -13.47 -5.51 -22.54
CA ARG A 180 -12.38 -4.69 -23.12
C ARG A 180 -11.05 -5.40 -22.95
N TRP A 181 -10.81 -6.46 -23.73
CA TRP A 181 -9.71 -7.40 -23.51
C TRP A 181 -8.31 -6.78 -23.55
N ARG A 182 -8.06 -5.80 -24.43
CA ARG A 182 -6.76 -5.09 -24.48
C ARG A 182 -6.50 -4.30 -23.19
N LEU A 183 -7.52 -3.60 -22.72
CA LEU A 183 -7.44 -2.84 -21.45
C LEU A 183 -7.26 -3.78 -20.26
N LEU A 184 -7.97 -4.92 -20.28
CA LEU A 184 -7.80 -5.97 -19.27
C LEU A 184 -6.35 -6.45 -19.23
N PHE A 185 -5.76 -6.79 -20.39
CA PHE A 185 -4.37 -7.25 -20.44
C PHE A 185 -3.41 -6.24 -19.81
N VAL A 186 -3.50 -4.94 -20.18
CA VAL A 186 -2.64 -3.90 -19.60
C VAL A 186 -2.85 -3.79 -18.08
N ALA A 187 -4.11 -3.77 -17.63
CA ALA A 187 -4.43 -3.68 -16.21
C ALA A 187 -3.90 -4.91 -15.42
N LEU A 188 -3.94 -6.12 -16.00
CA LEU A 188 -3.41 -7.32 -15.36
C LEU A 188 -1.89 -7.30 -15.25
N VAL A 189 -1.18 -6.85 -16.29
CA VAL A 189 0.28 -6.69 -16.25
C VAL A 189 0.69 -5.69 -15.17
N LEU A 190 0.03 -4.53 -15.12
CA LEU A 190 0.29 -3.52 -14.10
C LEU A 190 -0.06 -4.04 -12.69
N SER A 191 -1.18 -4.74 -12.52
CA SER A 191 -1.57 -5.32 -11.23
C SER A 191 -0.56 -6.35 -10.73
N LEU A 192 -0.16 -7.30 -11.57
CA LEU A 192 0.82 -8.35 -11.20
C LEU A 192 2.21 -7.77 -10.94
N SER A 193 2.58 -6.65 -11.57
CA SER A 193 3.86 -5.98 -11.30
C SER A 193 3.92 -5.29 -9.94
N VAL A 194 2.79 -5.13 -9.24
CA VAL A 194 2.74 -4.55 -7.89
C VAL A 194 3.29 -5.54 -6.86
N LYS A 195 2.81 -6.80 -6.92
CA LYS A 195 3.18 -7.83 -5.95
C LYS A 195 2.74 -9.22 -6.43
N GLU A 196 3.44 -10.27 -6.03
CA GLU A 196 3.15 -11.65 -6.43
C GLU A 196 1.79 -12.15 -5.93
N ASP A 197 1.36 -11.75 -4.75
CA ASP A 197 0.12 -12.18 -4.11
C ASP A 197 -1.15 -11.55 -4.72
N VAL A 198 -1.01 -10.53 -5.57
CA VAL A 198 -2.10 -9.96 -6.38
C VAL A 198 -2.75 -11.04 -7.26
N ALA A 199 -2.01 -12.08 -7.60
CA ALA A 199 -2.54 -13.27 -8.29
C ALA A 199 -3.72 -13.92 -7.54
N LEU A 200 -3.80 -13.77 -6.23
CA LEU A 200 -4.91 -14.28 -5.39
C LEU A 200 -6.27 -13.59 -5.67
N VAL A 201 -6.25 -12.43 -6.31
CA VAL A 201 -7.44 -11.75 -6.85
C VAL A 201 -7.61 -12.06 -8.34
N ILE A 202 -6.52 -12.08 -9.10
CA ILE A 202 -6.59 -12.22 -10.56
C ILE A 202 -6.93 -13.65 -10.99
N ILE A 203 -6.49 -14.69 -10.25
CA ILE A 203 -6.86 -16.07 -10.53
C ILE A 203 -8.38 -16.28 -10.41
N PRO A 204 -9.06 -15.90 -9.29
CA PRO A 204 -10.52 -15.95 -9.21
C PRO A 204 -11.24 -15.11 -10.27
N LEU A 205 -10.70 -13.93 -10.60
CA LEU A 205 -11.22 -13.12 -11.71
C LEU A 205 -11.16 -13.90 -13.03
N GLY A 206 -10.05 -14.57 -13.32
CA GLY A 206 -9.87 -15.41 -14.49
C GLY A 206 -10.85 -16.58 -14.52
N ILE A 207 -11.05 -17.25 -13.39
CA ILE A 207 -12.03 -18.34 -13.23
C ILE A 207 -13.44 -17.79 -13.50
N TRP A 208 -13.82 -16.68 -12.88
CA TRP A 208 -15.12 -16.04 -13.10
C TRP A 208 -15.33 -15.67 -14.59
N LEU A 209 -14.29 -15.10 -15.24
CA LEU A 209 -14.32 -14.77 -16.66
C LEU A 209 -14.54 -16.01 -17.53
N ALA A 210 -13.87 -17.14 -17.22
CA ALA A 210 -14.01 -18.38 -17.97
C ALA A 210 -15.46 -18.91 -17.98
N PHE A 211 -16.17 -18.79 -16.85
CA PHE A 211 -17.55 -19.23 -16.73
C PHE A 211 -18.58 -18.22 -17.25
N ARG A 212 -18.30 -16.90 -17.14
CA ARG A 212 -19.32 -15.88 -17.34
C ARG A 212 -19.14 -15.03 -18.60
N LYS A 213 -17.93 -14.96 -19.16
CA LYS A 213 -17.62 -14.02 -20.25
C LYS A 213 -16.93 -14.67 -21.46
N SER A 214 -15.78 -15.30 -21.26
CA SER A 214 -14.96 -15.92 -22.29
C SER A 214 -14.05 -16.99 -21.68
N ARG A 215 -14.29 -18.26 -22.04
CA ARG A 215 -13.49 -19.40 -21.55
C ARG A 215 -12.00 -19.21 -21.86
N LYS A 216 -11.66 -18.79 -23.09
CA LYS A 216 -10.28 -18.59 -23.52
C LYS A 216 -9.60 -17.49 -22.68
N VAL A 217 -10.19 -16.29 -22.61
CA VAL A 217 -9.63 -15.15 -21.87
C VAL A 217 -9.51 -15.51 -20.39
N GLY A 218 -10.56 -16.11 -19.80
CA GLY A 218 -10.55 -16.46 -18.39
C GLY A 218 -9.49 -17.50 -18.02
N LEU A 219 -9.39 -18.61 -18.75
CA LEU A 219 -8.38 -19.64 -18.49
C LEU A 219 -6.96 -19.11 -18.72
N THR A 220 -6.75 -18.28 -19.76
CA THR A 220 -5.44 -17.64 -19.98
C THR A 220 -5.11 -16.69 -18.80
N THR A 221 -6.06 -15.87 -18.35
CA THR A 221 -5.85 -14.97 -17.20
C THR A 221 -5.48 -15.77 -15.94
N ALA A 222 -6.25 -16.80 -15.59
CA ALA A 222 -5.98 -17.60 -14.40
C ALA A 222 -4.65 -18.35 -14.51
N GLY A 223 -4.38 -19.00 -15.66
CA GLY A 223 -3.17 -19.79 -15.87
C GLY A 223 -1.90 -18.93 -15.86
N VAL A 224 -1.90 -17.80 -16.57
CA VAL A 224 -0.74 -16.88 -16.58
C VAL A 224 -0.48 -16.28 -15.19
N SER A 225 -1.53 -15.93 -14.46
CA SER A 225 -1.38 -15.37 -13.11
C SER A 225 -0.86 -16.39 -12.10
N LEU A 226 -1.32 -17.64 -12.19
CA LEU A 226 -0.80 -18.74 -11.38
C LEU A 226 0.67 -19.02 -11.71
N TRP A 227 1.00 -19.10 -13.01
CA TRP A 227 2.38 -19.28 -13.47
C TRP A 227 3.29 -18.15 -12.97
N TYR A 228 2.84 -16.88 -13.10
CA TYR A 228 3.59 -15.74 -12.61
C TYR A 228 3.83 -15.83 -11.09
N MET A 229 2.81 -16.14 -10.30
CA MET A 229 2.94 -16.29 -8.85
C MET A 229 3.97 -17.39 -8.49
N ILE A 230 3.94 -18.53 -9.16
CA ILE A 230 4.91 -19.62 -8.95
C ILE A 230 6.32 -19.17 -9.30
N VAL A 231 6.51 -18.52 -10.45
CA VAL A 231 7.82 -18.01 -10.88
C VAL A 231 8.32 -16.91 -9.94
N ALA A 232 7.44 -16.00 -9.51
CA ALA A 232 7.80 -14.93 -8.58
C ALA A 232 8.30 -15.49 -7.24
N ILE A 233 7.59 -16.45 -6.66
CA ILE A 233 7.92 -17.01 -5.35
C ILE A 233 9.10 -17.99 -5.43
N PHE A 234 9.01 -19.00 -6.29
CA PHE A 234 9.97 -20.11 -6.33
C PHE A 234 11.15 -19.86 -7.27
N GLY A 235 11.01 -18.98 -8.26
CA GLY A 235 12.09 -18.57 -9.17
C GLY A 235 12.80 -17.34 -8.64
N ILE A 236 12.11 -16.21 -8.58
CA ILE A 236 12.73 -14.89 -8.32
C ILE A 236 13.08 -14.72 -6.85
N GLN A 237 12.10 -14.78 -5.95
CA GLN A 237 12.34 -14.54 -4.51
C GLN A 237 13.27 -15.60 -3.92
N LYS A 238 13.03 -16.89 -4.21
CA LYS A 238 13.92 -17.96 -3.78
C LYS A 238 15.31 -17.84 -4.40
N GLY A 239 15.42 -17.47 -5.68
CA GLY A 239 16.71 -17.27 -6.35
C GLY A 239 17.54 -16.14 -5.75
N ILE A 240 16.88 -15.07 -5.28
CA ILE A 240 17.54 -13.92 -4.68
C ILE A 240 17.84 -14.14 -3.18
N ASN A 241 16.88 -14.67 -2.41
CA ASN A 241 16.98 -14.76 -0.94
C ASN A 241 17.30 -16.17 -0.42
N GLY A 242 17.35 -17.19 -1.28
CA GLY A 242 17.60 -18.58 -0.90
C GLY A 242 16.36 -19.35 -0.42
N VAL A 243 15.30 -18.66 0.04
CA VAL A 243 14.09 -19.28 0.59
C VAL A 243 12.82 -18.78 -0.10
N PRO A 244 11.87 -19.67 -0.44
CA PRO A 244 10.51 -19.29 -0.82
C PRO A 244 9.67 -19.06 0.44
N PHE A 245 8.55 -18.36 0.34
CA PHE A 245 7.57 -18.21 1.43
C PHE A 245 8.15 -17.71 2.76
N ARG A 246 8.92 -16.66 2.72
CA ARG A 246 9.48 -16.03 3.91
C ARG A 246 8.46 -15.76 5.03
N ASN A 247 7.22 -15.45 4.68
CA ASN A 247 6.14 -15.13 5.60
C ASN A 247 5.26 -16.35 5.97
N SER A 248 5.74 -17.57 5.76
CA SER A 248 4.99 -18.80 6.08
C SER A 248 4.61 -18.93 7.57
N TRP A 249 5.36 -18.28 8.46
CA TRP A 249 5.06 -18.18 9.89
C TRP A 249 3.73 -17.47 10.21
N ARG A 250 3.19 -16.70 9.27
CA ARG A 250 1.87 -16.03 9.40
C ARG A 250 0.70 -17.01 9.27
N ILE A 251 0.94 -18.24 8.79
CA ILE A 251 -0.08 -19.27 8.67
C ILE A 251 -0.23 -19.97 10.03
N PRO A 252 -1.45 -19.99 10.63
CA PRO A 252 -1.67 -20.58 11.94
C PRO A 252 -1.44 -22.09 11.97
N PHE A 253 -1.40 -22.65 13.17
CA PHE A 253 -1.29 -24.09 13.43
C PHE A 253 -0.02 -24.76 12.89
N GLY A 254 1.07 -24.01 12.72
CA GLY A 254 2.35 -24.54 12.24
C GLY A 254 2.47 -24.61 10.71
N GLY A 255 1.79 -23.68 9.99
CA GLY A 255 1.87 -23.55 8.54
C GLY A 255 0.77 -24.31 7.79
N VAL A 256 0.91 -24.40 6.45
CA VAL A 256 -0.13 -24.97 5.58
C VAL A 256 -0.54 -26.39 5.97
N GLY A 257 0.44 -27.24 6.28
CA GLY A 257 0.17 -28.63 6.68
C GLY A 257 -0.62 -28.73 7.98
N GLY A 258 -0.24 -27.92 8.98
CA GLY A 258 -0.95 -27.84 10.25
C GLY A 258 -2.35 -27.25 10.12
N LEU A 259 -2.50 -26.21 9.29
CA LEU A 259 -3.80 -25.62 8.97
C LEU A 259 -4.75 -26.66 8.34
N LEU A 260 -4.27 -27.41 7.33
CA LEU A 260 -5.08 -28.47 6.71
C LEU A 260 -5.44 -29.57 7.70
N LYS A 261 -4.48 -30.04 8.51
CA LYS A 261 -4.74 -31.02 9.55
C LYS A 261 -5.79 -30.53 10.54
N THR A 262 -5.61 -29.33 11.10
CA THR A 262 -6.55 -28.74 12.06
C THR A 262 -7.94 -28.53 11.46
N SER A 263 -8.02 -28.09 10.19
CA SER A 263 -9.31 -27.92 9.50
C SER A 263 -10.12 -29.22 9.39
N LEU A 264 -9.43 -30.35 9.26
CA LEU A 264 -10.07 -31.67 9.09
C LEU A 264 -10.32 -32.36 10.43
N SER A 265 -9.36 -32.32 11.36
CA SER A 265 -9.42 -33.08 12.62
C SER A 265 -10.02 -32.29 13.79
N GLU A 266 -9.90 -30.98 13.80
CA GLU A 266 -10.31 -30.10 14.89
C GLU A 266 -10.95 -28.80 14.37
N PRO A 267 -12.05 -28.87 13.57
CA PRO A 267 -12.65 -27.70 12.93
C PRO A 267 -13.11 -26.62 13.91
N THR A 268 -13.43 -27.01 15.15
CA THR A 268 -13.78 -26.06 16.22
C THR A 268 -12.63 -25.13 16.59
N LYS A 269 -11.38 -25.60 16.54
CA LYS A 269 -10.20 -24.75 16.75
C LYS A 269 -10.04 -23.72 15.63
N LEU A 270 -10.28 -24.13 14.38
CA LEU A 270 -10.26 -23.19 13.26
C LEU A 270 -11.36 -22.13 13.41
N VAL A 271 -12.59 -22.53 13.74
CA VAL A 271 -13.70 -21.59 13.98
C VAL A 271 -13.37 -20.64 15.14
N ALA A 272 -12.84 -21.15 16.25
CA ALA A 272 -12.41 -20.34 17.39
C ALA A 272 -11.33 -19.30 16.97
N HIS A 273 -10.36 -19.71 16.15
CA HIS A 273 -9.34 -18.81 15.61
C HIS A 273 -9.96 -17.71 14.74
N LEU A 274 -10.87 -18.03 13.82
CA LEU A 274 -11.55 -17.07 12.95
C LEU A 274 -12.46 -16.10 13.69
N LEU A 275 -12.97 -16.49 14.86
CA LEU A 275 -13.81 -15.66 15.72
C LEU A 275 -13.02 -14.92 16.82
N SER A 276 -11.72 -15.18 16.94
CA SER A 276 -10.87 -14.56 17.95
C SER A 276 -10.39 -13.16 17.54
N GLU A 277 -9.91 -12.40 18.52
CA GLU A 277 -9.33 -11.08 18.36
C GLU A 277 -10.27 -10.12 17.58
N SER A 278 -9.72 -9.27 16.73
CA SER A 278 -10.47 -8.28 15.92
C SER A 278 -10.94 -8.81 14.55
N ARG A 279 -10.82 -10.12 14.24
CA ARG A 279 -11.17 -10.68 12.92
C ARG A 279 -12.64 -10.48 12.51
N PRO A 280 -13.64 -10.74 13.38
CA PRO A 280 -15.03 -10.44 13.04
C PRO A 280 -15.27 -8.93 12.84
N PHE A 281 -14.62 -8.10 13.65
CA PHE A 281 -14.71 -6.66 13.53
C PHE A 281 -14.07 -6.14 12.23
N TYR A 282 -12.94 -6.72 11.83
CA TYR A 282 -12.31 -6.45 10.55
C TYR A 282 -13.25 -6.75 9.37
N LEU A 283 -13.93 -7.90 9.39
CA LEU A 283 -14.91 -8.24 8.36
C LEU A 283 -16.07 -7.23 8.33
N LEU A 284 -16.53 -6.79 9.51
CA LEU A 284 -17.55 -5.74 9.61
C LEU A 284 -17.06 -4.43 8.97
N GLN A 285 -15.85 -3.99 9.31
CA GLN A 285 -15.26 -2.76 8.76
C GLN A 285 -15.10 -2.81 7.23
N MET A 286 -14.73 -3.97 6.68
CA MET A 286 -14.55 -4.16 5.24
C MET A 286 -15.87 -4.22 4.48
N MET A 287 -16.94 -4.75 5.06
CA MET A 287 -18.18 -5.09 4.35
C MET A 287 -19.33 -4.11 4.63
N LEU A 288 -19.36 -3.50 5.81
CA LEU A 288 -20.42 -2.57 6.20
C LEU A 288 -20.55 -1.37 5.24
N PRO A 289 -19.47 -0.75 4.71
CA PRO A 289 -19.60 0.36 3.75
C PRO A 289 -20.50 0.04 2.55
N PHE A 290 -20.64 -1.24 2.22
CA PHE A 290 -21.45 -1.75 1.12
C PHE A 290 -22.84 -2.25 1.57
N ALA A 291 -23.22 -2.01 2.82
CA ALA A 291 -24.46 -2.50 3.44
C ALA A 291 -24.70 -4.00 3.18
N PHE A 292 -23.64 -4.79 3.02
CA PHE A 292 -23.65 -6.23 2.73
C PHE A 292 -24.42 -6.63 1.45
N ILE A 293 -24.78 -5.69 0.58
CA ILE A 293 -25.67 -5.92 -0.59
C ILE A 293 -25.04 -6.89 -1.61
N PHE A 294 -23.72 -6.95 -1.71
CA PHE A 294 -23.05 -7.88 -2.61
C PHE A 294 -23.34 -9.35 -2.31
N PHE A 295 -23.79 -9.71 -1.10
CA PHE A 295 -24.19 -11.09 -0.78
C PHE A 295 -25.45 -11.56 -1.56
N ALA A 296 -26.28 -10.63 -2.06
CA ALA A 296 -27.42 -11.01 -2.88
C ALA A 296 -27.01 -11.67 -4.23
N PHE A 297 -25.86 -11.26 -4.78
CA PHE A 297 -25.23 -11.84 -5.98
C PHE A 297 -23.71 -11.80 -5.82
N PRO A 298 -23.12 -12.76 -5.07
CA PRO A 298 -21.73 -12.66 -4.59
C PRO A 298 -20.66 -12.94 -5.64
N GLU A 299 -21.03 -13.32 -6.86
CA GLU A 299 -20.11 -13.83 -7.90
C GLU A 299 -18.89 -12.94 -8.15
N VAL A 300 -19.07 -11.61 -8.15
CA VAL A 300 -17.97 -10.66 -8.38
C VAL A 300 -17.24 -10.35 -7.06
N ALA A 301 -17.96 -10.18 -5.97
CA ALA A 301 -17.35 -9.96 -4.64
C ALA A 301 -16.50 -11.15 -4.19
N ALA A 302 -16.92 -12.38 -4.54
CA ALA A 302 -16.18 -13.62 -4.24
C ALA A 302 -14.79 -13.69 -4.89
N ILE A 303 -14.48 -12.85 -5.88
CA ILE A 303 -13.13 -12.72 -6.45
C ILE A 303 -12.08 -12.36 -5.37
N SER A 304 -12.48 -11.67 -4.30
CA SER A 304 -11.61 -11.29 -3.17
C SER A 304 -11.50 -12.36 -2.06
N ILE A 305 -12.16 -13.50 -2.19
CA ILE A 305 -12.32 -14.47 -1.09
C ILE A 305 -10.99 -14.99 -0.55
N PHE A 306 -10.01 -15.22 -1.43
CA PHE A 306 -8.70 -15.72 -0.98
C PHE A 306 -7.92 -14.67 -0.18
N VAL A 307 -7.97 -13.40 -0.56
CA VAL A 307 -7.30 -12.34 0.19
C VAL A 307 -7.98 -12.12 1.53
N ILE A 308 -9.31 -12.02 1.56
CA ILE A 308 -10.07 -11.92 2.83
C ILE A 308 -9.79 -13.13 3.71
N GLY A 309 -9.82 -14.34 3.13
CA GLY A 309 -9.54 -15.59 3.84
C GLY A 309 -8.13 -15.61 4.45
N LEU A 310 -7.11 -15.23 3.68
CA LEU A 310 -5.74 -15.16 4.18
C LEU A 310 -5.58 -14.11 5.27
N ASN A 311 -6.22 -12.95 5.14
CA ASN A 311 -6.16 -11.91 6.16
C ASN A 311 -6.74 -12.40 7.48
N ILE A 312 -7.92 -13.02 7.50
CA ILE A 312 -8.53 -13.53 8.74
C ILE A 312 -7.89 -14.82 9.28
N LEU A 313 -7.19 -15.58 8.43
CA LEU A 313 -6.43 -16.75 8.86
C LEU A 313 -5.08 -16.37 9.49
N SER A 314 -4.52 -15.24 9.13
CA SER A 314 -3.19 -14.84 9.54
C SER A 314 -3.02 -14.73 11.05
N THR A 315 -1.82 -15.12 11.53
CA THR A 315 -1.35 -14.83 12.91
C THR A 315 -0.73 -13.44 13.02
N PHE A 316 -0.50 -12.77 11.89
CA PHE A 316 0.07 -11.43 11.82
C PHE A 316 -1.07 -10.40 11.89
N TRP A 317 -1.26 -9.80 13.05
CA TRP A 317 -2.42 -8.96 13.37
C TRP A 317 -2.65 -7.79 12.41
N TYR A 318 -1.62 -7.23 11.80
CA TYR A 318 -1.72 -6.18 10.79
C TYR A 318 -2.62 -6.57 9.60
N GLN A 319 -2.67 -7.86 9.24
CA GLN A 319 -3.45 -8.31 8.06
C GLN A 319 -4.97 -8.23 8.27
N PHE A 320 -5.44 -8.35 9.51
CA PHE A 320 -6.86 -8.21 9.84
C PHE A 320 -7.18 -6.92 10.60
N HIS A 321 -6.46 -5.85 10.30
CA HIS A 321 -6.77 -4.49 10.71
C HIS A 321 -6.85 -3.59 9.48
N VAL A 322 -7.96 -2.84 9.36
CA VAL A 322 -8.27 -2.02 8.19
C VAL A 322 -7.28 -0.87 7.97
N GLU A 323 -6.49 -0.56 8.98
CA GLU A 323 -5.49 0.52 9.00
C GLU A 323 -4.28 0.20 8.11
N TYR A 324 -4.06 -1.07 7.78
CA TYR A 324 -2.88 -1.51 7.05
C TYR A 324 -3.19 -1.90 5.60
N HIS A 325 -2.19 -1.78 4.74
CA HIS A 325 -2.29 -1.92 3.28
C HIS A 325 -2.87 -3.26 2.78
N TYR A 326 -2.82 -4.34 3.55
CA TYR A 326 -3.28 -5.69 3.16
C TYR A 326 -4.74 -5.77 2.72
N SER A 327 -5.56 -4.81 3.15
CA SER A 327 -7.01 -4.80 2.92
C SER A 327 -7.42 -4.07 1.64
N PHE A 328 -6.56 -3.19 1.12
CA PHE A 328 -6.96 -2.24 0.08
C PHE A 328 -7.32 -2.90 -1.26
N ILE A 329 -6.59 -3.97 -1.65
CA ILE A 329 -6.87 -4.71 -2.88
C ILE A 329 -8.30 -5.27 -2.95
N VAL A 330 -8.93 -5.52 -1.79
CA VAL A 330 -10.29 -6.05 -1.67
C VAL A 330 -11.36 -4.99 -1.98
N VAL A 331 -11.08 -3.72 -1.68
CA VAL A 331 -12.06 -2.62 -1.80
C VAL A 331 -12.65 -2.49 -3.20
N PRO A 332 -11.85 -2.38 -4.30
CA PRO A 332 -12.41 -2.30 -5.65
C PRO A 332 -13.27 -3.53 -5.98
N VAL A 333 -12.91 -4.72 -5.51
CA VAL A 333 -13.69 -5.94 -5.78
C VAL A 333 -15.06 -5.88 -5.12
N LEU A 334 -15.14 -5.45 -3.85
CA LEU A 334 -16.40 -5.33 -3.12
C LEU A 334 -17.30 -4.23 -3.69
N VAL A 335 -16.74 -3.07 -4.09
CA VAL A 335 -17.49 -2.01 -4.78
C VAL A 335 -18.11 -2.53 -6.06
N PHE A 336 -17.31 -3.14 -6.94
CA PHE A 336 -17.81 -3.68 -8.21
C PHE A 336 -18.82 -4.80 -7.98
N GLY A 337 -18.60 -5.66 -6.99
CA GLY A 337 -19.52 -6.72 -6.58
C GLY A 337 -20.87 -6.17 -6.12
N THR A 338 -20.85 -5.08 -5.35
CA THR A 338 -22.09 -4.41 -4.88
C THR A 338 -22.87 -3.80 -6.03
N VAL A 339 -22.20 -3.05 -6.92
CA VAL A 339 -22.84 -2.47 -8.12
C VAL A 339 -23.36 -3.58 -9.03
N TYR A 340 -22.63 -4.67 -9.20
CA TYR A 340 -23.07 -5.84 -9.96
C TYR A 340 -24.36 -6.44 -9.37
N ALA A 341 -24.42 -6.61 -8.05
CA ALA A 341 -25.59 -7.13 -7.35
C ALA A 341 -26.81 -6.21 -7.49
N ILE A 342 -26.64 -4.91 -7.24
CA ILE A 342 -27.73 -3.91 -7.40
C ILE A 342 -28.26 -3.93 -8.83
N GLY A 343 -27.39 -4.04 -9.83
CA GLY A 343 -27.79 -4.10 -11.23
C GLY A 343 -28.60 -5.35 -11.61
N ARG A 344 -28.62 -6.40 -10.77
CA ARG A 344 -29.44 -7.63 -10.93
C ARG A 344 -30.73 -7.58 -10.14
N LEU A 345 -30.83 -6.71 -9.17
CA LEU A 345 -32.03 -6.52 -8.37
C LEU A 345 -33.07 -5.68 -9.11
N PRO A 346 -34.39 -5.81 -8.77
CA PRO A 346 -35.45 -5.06 -9.41
C PRO A 346 -35.21 -3.54 -9.35
N GLN A 347 -35.46 -2.85 -10.48
CA GLN A 347 -35.12 -1.42 -10.64
C GLN A 347 -35.77 -0.53 -9.57
N LYS A 348 -36.98 -0.88 -9.10
CA LYS A 348 -37.69 -0.13 -8.05
C LYS A 348 -36.96 -0.01 -6.73
N PHE A 349 -36.03 -0.95 -6.43
CA PHE A 349 -35.23 -0.94 -5.19
C PHE A 349 -33.87 -0.24 -5.35
N ARG A 350 -33.39 -0.04 -6.59
CA ARG A 350 -32.00 0.43 -6.84
C ARG A 350 -31.67 1.72 -6.10
N ARG A 351 -32.59 2.72 -6.13
CA ARG A 351 -32.38 4.00 -5.44
C ARG A 351 -32.20 3.86 -3.92
N TRP A 352 -32.96 2.95 -3.30
CA TRP A 352 -32.91 2.71 -1.87
C TRP A 352 -31.62 1.96 -1.49
N LEU A 353 -31.18 1.01 -2.32
CA LEU A 353 -29.94 0.26 -2.12
C LEU A 353 -28.71 1.15 -2.29
N VAL A 354 -28.73 2.06 -3.26
CA VAL A 354 -27.68 3.10 -3.44
C VAL A 354 -27.65 4.02 -2.23
N GLY A 355 -28.82 4.47 -1.75
CA GLY A 355 -28.94 5.26 -0.53
C GLY A 355 -28.43 4.54 0.72
N ALA A 356 -28.75 3.25 0.87
CA ALA A 356 -28.25 2.41 1.97
C ALA A 356 -26.70 2.31 1.96
N CYS A 357 -26.10 2.08 0.79
CA CYS A 357 -24.64 2.08 0.66
C CYS A 357 -24.03 3.45 1.03
N LEU A 358 -24.64 4.55 0.61
CA LEU A 358 -24.17 5.89 0.95
C LEU A 358 -24.20 6.11 2.46
N VAL A 359 -25.34 5.85 3.12
CA VAL A 359 -25.48 6.05 4.58
C VAL A 359 -24.52 5.15 5.35
N SER A 360 -24.44 3.87 4.97
CA SER A 360 -23.55 2.89 5.62
C SER A 360 -22.08 3.24 5.42
N SER A 361 -21.71 3.76 4.24
CA SER A 361 -20.34 4.19 3.96
C SER A 361 -19.99 5.49 4.71
N LEU A 362 -20.89 6.46 4.78
CA LEU A 362 -20.69 7.67 5.59
C LEU A 362 -20.54 7.34 7.08
N PHE A 363 -21.36 6.44 7.61
CA PHE A 363 -21.24 5.95 8.98
C PHE A 363 -19.88 5.27 9.20
N SER A 364 -19.48 4.35 8.31
CA SER A 364 -18.21 3.64 8.40
C SER A 364 -17.01 4.59 8.30
N ALA A 365 -17.08 5.58 7.41
CA ALA A 365 -16.05 6.61 7.28
C ALA A 365 -15.93 7.46 8.54
N PHE A 366 -17.08 7.90 9.11
CA PHE A 366 -17.10 8.65 10.37
C PHE A 366 -16.48 7.85 11.52
N MET A 367 -16.78 6.55 11.61
CA MET A 367 -16.34 5.70 12.71
C MET A 367 -14.87 5.28 12.60
N TRP A 368 -14.37 5.00 11.37
CA TRP A 368 -13.12 4.24 11.19
C TRP A 368 -12.14 4.84 10.18
N SER A 369 -12.52 5.86 9.41
CA SER A 369 -11.57 6.54 8.50
C SER A 369 -10.95 7.74 9.21
N PRO A 370 -9.64 7.99 9.05
CA PRO A 370 -8.97 9.15 9.62
C PRO A 370 -9.19 10.40 8.75
N LEU A 371 -10.46 10.72 8.48
CA LEU A 371 -10.88 11.90 7.74
C LEU A 371 -11.12 13.09 8.68
N PRO A 372 -10.97 14.33 8.21
CA PRO A 372 -11.29 15.51 9.01
C PRO A 372 -12.72 15.45 9.56
N GLY A 373 -12.87 15.60 10.87
CA GLY A 373 -14.17 15.55 11.56
C GLY A 373 -14.71 14.14 11.83
N ALA A 374 -13.98 13.08 11.47
CA ALA A 374 -14.32 11.71 11.85
C ALA A 374 -13.97 11.43 13.32
N ARG A 375 -14.48 10.32 13.86
CA ARG A 375 -14.20 9.88 15.24
C ARG A 375 -12.75 9.41 15.40
N THR A 376 -12.17 8.84 14.35
CA THR A 376 -10.79 8.37 14.36
C THR A 376 -9.84 9.53 14.18
N GLU A 377 -9.12 9.88 15.24
CA GLU A 377 -8.14 10.96 15.23
C GLU A 377 -6.75 10.43 14.87
N LEU A 378 -6.05 11.14 13.96
CA LEU A 378 -4.64 10.91 13.70
C LEU A 378 -3.81 11.63 14.77
N LYS A 379 -3.06 10.83 15.54
CA LYS A 379 -2.08 11.36 16.50
C LYS A 379 -0.69 11.30 15.88
N TYR A 380 -0.09 12.44 15.63
CA TYR A 380 1.24 12.55 15.04
C TYR A 380 1.96 13.83 15.45
N ASN A 381 3.27 13.83 15.34
CA ASN A 381 4.06 15.04 15.45
C ASN A 381 3.99 15.79 14.11
N GLY A 382 3.64 17.06 14.16
CA GLY A 382 3.71 17.90 12.96
C GLY A 382 5.16 18.31 12.66
N SER A 383 5.43 18.70 11.41
CA SER A 383 6.76 19.15 10.97
C SER A 383 7.32 20.36 11.74
N LYS A 384 6.47 21.12 12.41
CA LYS A 384 6.84 22.26 13.26
C LYS A 384 7.04 21.91 14.73
N HIS A 385 6.89 20.65 15.11
CA HIS A 385 7.11 20.23 16.50
C HIS A 385 8.59 20.42 16.88
N PRO A 386 8.92 20.98 18.08
CA PRO A 386 10.31 21.27 18.47
C PRO A 386 11.26 20.09 18.35
N MET A 387 10.80 18.88 18.71
CA MET A 387 11.57 17.64 18.56
C MET A 387 11.94 17.36 17.09
N VAL A 388 11.02 17.64 16.14
CA VAL A 388 11.21 17.41 14.71
C VAL A 388 12.19 18.42 14.13
N ILE A 389 12.09 19.69 14.52
CA ILE A 389 13.05 20.74 14.11
C ILE A 389 14.45 20.40 14.62
N ALA A 390 14.57 19.99 15.89
CA ALA A 390 15.82 19.54 16.47
C ALA A 390 16.39 18.30 15.77
N ALA A 391 15.52 17.37 15.30
CA ALA A 391 15.95 16.21 14.53
C ALA A 391 16.52 16.61 13.15
N GLN A 392 15.86 17.52 12.43
CA GLN A 392 16.35 18.02 11.15
C GLN A 392 17.73 18.68 11.29
N GLU A 393 17.93 19.44 12.38
CA GLU A 393 19.21 20.05 12.71
C GLU A 393 20.29 18.99 12.98
N ALA A 394 19.98 17.95 13.78
CA ALA A 394 20.89 16.85 14.05
C ALA A 394 21.23 16.07 12.77
N LEU A 395 20.24 15.74 11.95
CA LEU A 395 20.43 15.01 10.68
C LEU A 395 21.29 15.80 9.68
N SER A 396 21.23 17.14 9.70
CA SER A 396 22.06 17.99 8.84
C SER A 396 23.57 17.90 9.15
N LYS A 397 23.95 17.31 10.29
CA LYS A 397 25.34 17.08 10.68
C LYS A 397 25.90 15.75 10.17
N VAL A 398 25.04 14.89 9.62
CA VAL A 398 25.42 13.58 9.09
C VAL A 398 25.69 13.71 7.60
N PRO A 399 26.91 13.45 7.11
CA PRO A 399 27.24 13.50 5.68
C PRO A 399 26.36 12.57 4.86
N GLU A 400 26.02 12.97 3.62
CA GLU A 400 25.13 12.19 2.74
C GLU A 400 25.70 10.80 2.40
N SER A 401 27.03 10.69 2.25
CA SER A 401 27.72 9.44 1.93
C SER A 401 28.02 8.55 3.14
N ALA A 402 27.81 9.04 4.36
CA ALA A 402 28.18 8.31 5.58
C ALA A 402 27.34 7.06 5.80
N ILE A 403 27.96 6.03 6.35
CA ILE A 403 27.30 4.79 6.80
C ILE A 403 26.74 5.03 8.21
N VAL A 404 25.40 4.91 8.33
CA VAL A 404 24.69 5.38 9.52
C VAL A 404 23.86 4.27 10.15
N SER A 405 23.87 4.22 11.50
CA SER A 405 22.84 3.55 12.29
C SER A 405 22.05 4.60 13.04
N ALA A 406 20.74 4.68 12.84
CA ALA A 406 19.92 5.74 13.42
C ALA A 406 18.68 5.18 14.13
N TYR A 407 18.18 5.94 15.10
CA TYR A 407 16.89 5.65 15.72
C TYR A 407 15.79 5.50 14.67
N HIS A 408 14.97 4.47 14.83
CA HIS A 408 14.02 4.00 13.80
C HIS A 408 13.22 5.12 13.10
N PRO A 409 12.60 6.10 13.79
CA PRO A 409 11.88 7.20 13.13
C PRO A 409 12.75 8.13 12.27
N LEU A 410 14.07 8.18 12.52
CA LEU A 410 15.01 9.02 11.76
C LEU A 410 15.51 8.34 10.49
N THR A 411 15.49 6.99 10.44
CA THR A 411 16.05 6.24 9.31
C THR A 411 15.32 6.49 8.01
N ALA A 412 14.00 6.71 8.06
CA ALA A 412 13.18 7.05 6.90
C ALA A 412 13.59 8.39 6.25
N GLN A 413 14.13 9.34 7.04
CA GLN A 413 14.63 10.64 6.56
C GLN A 413 16.02 10.50 5.91
N LEU A 414 16.75 9.46 6.25
CA LEU A 414 18.12 9.17 5.83
C LEU A 414 18.18 8.07 4.76
N ALA A 415 17.04 7.58 4.25
CA ALA A 415 16.97 6.37 3.42
C ALA A 415 17.72 6.49 2.07
N ARG A 416 17.90 7.69 1.51
CA ARG A 416 18.60 7.93 0.24
C ARG A 416 20.11 7.90 0.38
N ARG A 417 20.64 6.75 0.77
CA ARG A 417 22.08 6.47 0.87
C ARG A 417 22.35 4.99 0.63
N GLU A 418 23.58 4.64 0.36
CA GLU A 418 23.97 3.26 0.10
C GLU A 418 23.73 2.37 1.31
N ARG A 419 24.09 2.88 2.50
CA ARG A 419 24.02 2.09 3.75
C ARG A 419 23.41 2.89 4.89
N ILE A 420 22.25 2.42 5.33
CA ILE A 420 21.52 2.93 6.49
C ILE A 420 20.93 1.76 7.28
N TYR A 421 21.01 1.81 8.57
CA TYR A 421 20.53 0.79 9.48
C TYR A 421 19.63 1.42 10.54
N ALA A 422 18.59 0.69 10.93
CA ALA A 422 17.77 1.07 12.07
C ALA A 422 18.43 0.54 13.35
N PHE A 423 18.85 1.43 14.26
CA PHE A 423 19.42 1.03 15.55
C PHE A 423 18.46 0.05 16.27
N PRO A 424 18.91 -1.04 16.86
CA PRO A 424 20.29 -1.36 17.23
C PRO A 424 21.15 -2.07 16.16
N VAL A 425 20.66 -2.25 14.93
CA VAL A 425 21.46 -2.84 13.84
C VAL A 425 22.58 -1.88 13.45
N PRO A 426 23.85 -2.32 13.28
CA PRO A 426 24.33 -3.70 13.27
C PRO A 426 24.91 -4.19 14.62
N PHE A 427 24.86 -3.40 15.68
CA PHE A 427 25.44 -3.72 16.99
C PHE A 427 24.73 -4.90 17.68
N LYS A 428 23.44 -5.05 17.39
CA LYS A 428 22.61 -6.18 17.80
C LYS A 428 21.59 -6.42 16.71
N ARG A 429 21.51 -7.65 16.17
CA ARG A 429 20.55 -7.96 15.12
C ARG A 429 19.11 -7.85 15.64
N ALA A 430 18.29 -6.99 15.00
CA ALA A 430 16.87 -6.83 15.21
C ALA A 430 16.17 -6.63 13.85
N LEU A 431 15.21 -7.49 13.50
CA LEU A 431 14.41 -7.44 12.27
C LEU A 431 15.25 -7.33 10.95
N TYR A 432 16.47 -7.82 10.95
CA TYR A 432 17.41 -7.70 9.85
C TYR A 432 17.81 -9.08 9.32
N GLY A 433 17.78 -9.28 8.00
CA GLY A 433 18.28 -10.48 7.34
C GLY A 433 17.80 -11.77 8.00
N LEU A 434 16.49 -11.92 8.23
CA LEU A 434 15.90 -12.92 9.14
C LEU A 434 16.38 -14.36 8.90
N ASP A 435 16.86 -14.66 7.71
CA ASP A 435 17.24 -16.02 7.32
C ASP A 435 18.77 -16.23 7.35
N ALA A 436 19.55 -15.14 7.59
CA ALA A 436 21.01 -15.17 7.51
C ALA A 436 21.72 -15.08 8.87
N PHE A 437 21.09 -14.47 9.88
CA PHE A 437 21.72 -14.18 11.18
C PHE A 437 20.77 -14.57 12.32
N ALA A 438 21.33 -15.02 13.47
CA ALA A 438 20.56 -15.28 14.67
C ALA A 438 20.13 -13.96 15.35
N ALA A 439 19.01 -13.98 16.09
CA ALA A 439 18.56 -12.81 16.83
C ALA A 439 19.56 -12.45 17.93
N GLY A 440 19.91 -11.17 18.02
CA GLY A 440 20.87 -10.67 19.01
C GLY A 440 22.33 -10.71 18.57
N ASP A 441 22.67 -11.31 17.43
CA ASP A 441 24.05 -11.32 16.92
C ASP A 441 24.53 -9.90 16.59
N VAL A 442 25.83 -9.68 16.79
CA VAL A 442 26.54 -8.54 16.22
C VAL A 442 26.81 -8.85 14.74
N LEU A 443 26.52 -7.90 13.88
CA LEU A 443 26.68 -8.15 12.44
C LEU A 443 28.11 -7.82 11.97
N PRO A 444 28.63 -8.53 10.93
CA PRO A 444 30.03 -8.44 10.54
C PRO A 444 30.48 -7.06 10.04
N PHE A 445 29.54 -6.18 9.67
CA PHE A 445 29.83 -4.83 9.19
C PHE A 445 29.69 -3.73 10.29
N VAL A 446 29.72 -4.12 11.57
CA VAL A 446 29.61 -3.19 12.71
C VAL A 446 30.71 -2.12 12.69
N ASP A 447 31.94 -2.48 12.25
CA ASP A 447 33.09 -1.57 12.17
C ASP A 447 32.95 -0.54 11.03
N GLU A 448 32.07 -0.74 10.10
CA GLU A 448 31.82 0.18 8.97
C GLU A 448 30.94 1.37 9.35
N ILE A 449 30.24 1.33 10.50
CA ILE A 449 29.37 2.43 10.93
C ILE A 449 30.21 3.65 11.28
N GLU A 450 29.97 4.73 10.57
CA GLU A 450 30.66 6.01 10.75
C GLU A 450 29.92 6.94 11.71
N PHE A 451 28.57 6.92 11.63
CA PHE A 451 27.70 7.77 12.46
C PHE A 451 26.60 6.96 13.13
N VAL A 452 26.28 7.37 14.37
CA VAL A 452 25.10 6.87 15.10
C VAL A 452 24.26 8.05 15.55
N VAL A 453 22.91 8.00 15.30
CA VAL A 453 22.01 9.09 15.71
C VAL A 453 20.94 8.52 16.63
N LEU A 454 20.94 8.96 17.89
CA LEU A 454 20.06 8.45 18.94
C LEU A 454 19.33 9.59 19.67
N PRO A 455 18.19 9.30 20.33
CA PRO A 455 17.58 10.25 21.23
C PRO A 455 18.46 10.48 22.48
N THR A 456 18.42 11.67 23.06
CA THR A 456 19.11 11.96 24.34
C THR A 456 18.57 11.10 25.48
N ASN A 457 17.28 10.75 25.42
CA ASN A 457 16.62 9.89 26.40
C ASN A 457 16.34 8.53 25.77
N MET A 458 17.25 7.58 25.93
CA MET A 458 17.17 6.21 25.43
C MET A 458 16.37 5.33 26.40
N ASP A 459 15.59 4.39 25.87
CA ASP A 459 15.03 3.32 26.69
C ASP A 459 16.13 2.34 27.16
N ASP A 460 15.77 1.47 28.11
CA ASP A 460 16.75 0.54 28.73
C ASP A 460 17.39 -0.39 27.69
N GLN A 461 16.66 -0.83 26.67
CA GLN A 461 17.19 -1.73 25.65
C GLN A 461 18.18 -1.00 24.72
N MET A 462 17.86 0.23 24.32
CA MET A 462 18.79 1.04 23.53
C MET A 462 20.04 1.38 24.34
N GLN A 463 19.87 1.75 25.62
CA GLN A 463 20.96 2.10 26.50
C GLN A 463 21.91 0.92 26.73
N GLU A 464 21.39 -0.31 26.90
CA GLU A 464 22.18 -1.53 27.02
C GLU A 464 23.11 -1.72 25.82
N VAL A 465 22.52 -1.68 24.60
CA VAL A 465 23.31 -1.85 23.36
C VAL A 465 24.30 -0.71 23.16
N TRP A 466 23.84 0.53 23.36
CA TRP A 466 24.71 1.70 23.19
C TRP A 466 25.90 1.68 24.12
N SER A 467 25.70 1.33 25.40
CA SER A 467 26.78 1.29 26.39
C SER A 467 27.91 0.30 26.02
N SER A 468 27.57 -0.76 25.27
CA SER A 468 28.57 -1.76 24.86
C SER A 468 29.50 -1.28 23.73
N VAL A 469 29.12 -0.23 23.00
CA VAL A 469 29.87 0.27 21.83
C VAL A 469 30.23 1.75 21.92
N ALA A 470 29.75 2.46 22.93
CA ALA A 470 29.93 3.91 23.08
C ALA A 470 31.40 4.35 23.13
N SER A 471 32.30 3.47 23.61
CA SER A 471 33.76 3.75 23.66
C SER A 471 34.36 4.04 22.28
N ASP A 472 33.78 3.51 21.20
CA ASP A 472 34.29 3.63 19.84
C ASP A 472 33.85 4.94 19.16
N PHE A 473 33.01 5.71 19.83
CA PHE A 473 32.38 6.91 19.28
C PHE A 473 32.65 8.13 20.14
N GLU A 474 32.59 9.29 19.51
CA GLU A 474 32.60 10.61 20.17
C GLU A 474 31.41 11.42 19.76
N ILE A 475 30.99 12.40 20.55
CA ILE A 475 29.89 13.28 20.27
C ILE A 475 30.30 14.29 19.19
N ALA A 476 29.72 14.19 18.00
CA ALA A 476 29.89 15.17 16.94
C ALA A 476 28.92 16.35 17.08
N TYR A 477 27.70 16.08 17.57
CA TYR A 477 26.66 17.09 17.80
C TYR A 477 25.65 16.61 18.84
N ALA A 478 25.13 17.51 19.64
CA ALA A 478 24.02 17.24 20.57
C ALA A 478 23.11 18.45 20.71
N ASN A 479 21.82 18.17 20.86
CA ASN A 479 20.81 19.16 21.26
C ASN A 479 19.87 18.55 22.32
N SER A 480 18.78 19.23 22.66
CA SER A 480 17.88 18.79 23.73
C SER A 480 17.20 17.45 23.49
N TRP A 481 17.15 16.96 22.25
CA TRP A 481 16.40 15.77 21.85
C TRP A 481 17.27 14.67 21.24
N TRP A 482 18.39 15.02 20.58
CA TRP A 482 19.15 14.12 19.72
C TRP A 482 20.63 14.28 19.95
N VAL A 483 21.36 13.16 19.82
CA VAL A 483 22.81 13.12 19.81
C VAL A 483 23.29 12.44 18.53
N VAL A 484 24.21 13.08 17.84
CA VAL A 484 24.95 12.52 16.71
C VAL A 484 26.31 12.12 17.20
N PHE A 485 26.61 10.86 17.10
CA PHE A 485 27.90 10.29 17.44
C PHE A 485 28.66 9.99 16.15
N GLN A 486 29.97 10.26 16.15
CA GLN A 486 30.89 9.91 15.07
C GLN A 486 31.90 8.88 15.59
N ARG A 487 32.23 7.90 14.74
CA ARG A 487 33.24 6.92 15.09
C ARG A 487 34.60 7.62 15.22
N LYS A 488 35.37 7.30 16.28
CA LYS A 488 36.72 7.79 16.50
C LYS A 488 37.64 7.31 15.39
N ALA A 489 38.52 8.16 14.92
CA ALA A 489 39.60 7.74 14.02
C ALA A 489 40.46 6.67 14.71
N LYS A 490 40.70 5.55 13.99
CA LYS A 490 41.58 4.49 14.49
C LYS A 490 43.04 4.95 14.49
#